data_b3dabb0101ffa7f9db170b7900253863
#
_entry.id   b3dabb0101ffa7f9db170b7900253863
#
_cell.length_a   1.000
_cell.length_b   1.000
_cell.length_c   1.000
_cell.angle_alpha   90.00
_cell.angle_beta   90.00
_cell.angle_gamma   90.00
#
_symmetry.space_group_name_H-M   'P 1'
#
loop_
_entity.id
_entity.type
_entity.pdbx_description
1 polymer ?
#
loop_
_entity_poly.entity_id
_entity_poly.type
_entity_poly.pdbx_seq_one_letter_code
_entity_poly.pdbx_strand_id
1 'polypeptide(L)'
;MTGVKRFFSYLSISLMVFSCSSKNNQMEDQTKEKIAFTGAAGEIKLMTLDPGHFHASLVQKSMYEQISPAVYVYSKEGSELDAFLASIDSYNHRAEDPTQWEMEVYTGTDFLEKMIQEKKGNVMMTAGNNRDKTKNIKAAVDASIHVLADKPMAIDTEGFEVLKEAFSSAEKNGVLLYDIMTERFEITSMLQKEFSHIPSVFGDLEAGTLEAPAITKESVHHFFKEVSGKPLIRPAWFYDVTQQGAGIVDVTTHLVDLVQWEAFPGKIIDHEKDIELINAKQWKTEVNPEQFKRSTGMDSYPDYLGKYVEDGALNINSNGEINYKINGIHAKVSVIWNYQAPEGSADTHYSIMRGSKANLVIRQDKKEKYVPELYIEPVAGVDREAFEKELNAAVSALQDAYPGIAVSKDGDAGWKVDIPQNYRTGHEAHFREVTEKYLEYLIDGKLPDWEVPNMITKYYITTKALEMAQQE
;
A
#
# COMPACT_ATOMS: atom_id res chain seq x y z
N MET A 1 3.07 86.90 11.65
CA MET A 1 2.82 87.14 13.09
C MET A 1 3.29 85.86 13.79
N THR A 2 4.46 85.88 14.29
CA THR A 2 4.89 85.89 15.69
C THR A 2 4.27 84.64 16.42
N GLY A 3 4.96 83.77 17.02
CA GLY A 3 6.29 83.70 17.51
C GLY A 3 6.46 82.54 18.45
N VAL A 4 7.65 82.36 18.79
CA VAL A 4 8.32 82.00 20.06
C VAL A 4 8.54 80.49 20.29
N LYS A 5 9.85 80.22 20.19
CA LYS A 5 10.58 79.04 20.72
C LYS A 5 10.57 79.08 22.24
N ARG A 6 10.52 77.93 22.89
CA ARG A 6 11.10 77.70 24.21
C ARG A 6 11.89 76.40 24.26
N PHE A 7 13.20 76.56 24.53
CA PHE A 7 14.14 75.57 24.99
C PHE A 7 13.85 75.21 26.44
N PHE A 8 13.89 73.94 26.78
CA PHE A 8 14.21 73.48 28.14
C PHE A 8 15.19 72.32 28.08
N SER A 9 16.37 72.63 28.67
CA SER A 9 17.48 71.73 28.97
C SER A 9 17.18 71.01 30.28
N TYR A 10 17.29 69.70 30.36
CA TYR A 10 17.40 69.03 31.65
C TYR A 10 18.46 67.89 31.59
N LEU A 11 19.30 68.08 32.51
CA LEU A 11 20.41 67.47 33.18
C LEU A 11 20.34 65.90 33.19
N SER A 12 21.43 65.27 32.75
CA SER A 12 21.77 63.88 32.86
C SER A 12 22.04 63.43 34.30
N ILE A 13 21.35 62.42 34.75
CA ILE A 13 21.77 61.62 35.93
C ILE A 13 21.98 60.21 35.45
N SER A 14 23.26 59.76 35.44
CA SER A 14 23.65 58.37 35.18
C SER A 14 23.35 57.52 36.42
N LEU A 15 22.48 56.60 36.30
CA LEU A 15 22.34 55.42 37.21
C LEU A 15 22.94 54.19 36.54
N MET A 16 24.08 53.74 37.08
CA MET A 16 24.63 52.42 36.76
C MET A 16 23.73 51.39 37.44
N VAL A 17 23.03 50.57 36.62
CA VAL A 17 22.39 49.37 37.08
C VAL A 17 23.21 48.18 36.59
N PHE A 18 23.79 47.44 37.53
CA PHE A 18 24.41 46.13 37.27
C PHE A 18 23.32 45.17 36.78
N SER A 19 23.37 44.81 35.53
CA SER A 19 22.51 43.74 34.97
C SER A 19 23.28 42.44 35.06
N CYS A 20 22.79 41.53 35.92
CA CYS A 20 23.18 40.11 35.89
C CYS A 20 22.76 39.51 34.56
N SER A 21 23.71 39.10 33.76
CA SER A 21 23.50 38.35 32.55
C SER A 21 23.05 36.92 32.89
N SER A 22 21.75 36.67 32.83
CA SER A 22 21.22 35.32 32.74
C SER A 22 21.48 34.84 31.30
N LYS A 23 22.36 33.85 31.15
CA LYS A 23 22.53 33.12 29.89
C LYS A 23 21.21 32.37 29.64
N ASN A 24 20.36 32.91 28.79
CA ASN A 24 19.34 32.16 28.11
C ASN A 24 20.05 31.17 27.18
N ASN A 25 20.03 29.90 27.53
CA ASN A 25 20.21 28.83 26.57
C ASN A 25 19.02 28.90 25.61
N GLN A 26 19.14 29.63 24.52
CA GLN A 26 18.39 29.37 23.32
C GLN A 26 18.92 28.02 22.81
N MET A 27 18.16 26.93 23.01
CA MET A 27 18.30 25.77 22.15
C MET A 27 18.04 26.29 20.74
N GLU A 28 19.08 26.41 19.95
CA GLU A 28 18.94 26.48 18.49
C GLU A 28 18.24 25.22 18.07
N ASP A 29 16.98 25.36 17.72
CA ASP A 29 16.25 24.41 16.92
C ASP A 29 16.93 24.39 15.54
N GLN A 30 17.96 23.54 15.41
CA GLN A 30 18.56 23.23 14.12
C GLN A 30 17.52 22.44 13.33
N THR A 31 16.60 23.13 12.70
CA THR A 31 15.85 22.59 11.59
C THR A 31 16.87 22.06 10.57
N LYS A 32 17.08 20.74 10.59
CA LYS A 32 17.87 20.08 9.53
C LYS A 32 17.26 20.51 8.21
N GLU A 33 18.09 21.10 7.33
CA GLU A 33 17.65 21.42 5.97
C GLU A 33 17.03 20.16 5.38
N LYS A 34 15.74 20.24 5.01
CA LYS A 34 15.08 19.18 4.27
C LYS A 34 15.88 18.99 2.99
N ILE A 35 16.32 17.76 2.73
CA ILE A 35 16.89 17.40 1.43
C ILE A 35 15.72 17.44 0.44
N ALA A 36 15.60 18.55 -0.27
CA ALA A 36 14.58 18.72 -1.30
C ALA A 36 15.10 18.06 -2.58
N PHE A 37 14.39 17.05 -3.07
CA PHE A 37 14.63 16.52 -4.41
C PHE A 37 14.11 17.50 -5.45
N THR A 38 14.85 17.63 -6.55
CA THR A 38 14.53 18.58 -7.62
C THR A 38 13.92 17.89 -8.85
N GLY A 39 13.92 16.54 -8.88
CA GLY A 39 13.57 15.74 -10.03
C GLY A 39 14.73 15.59 -11.03
N ALA A 40 15.94 15.99 -10.65
CA ALA A 40 17.11 15.84 -11.52
C ALA A 40 17.45 14.37 -11.77
N ALA A 41 18.04 14.09 -12.94
CA ALA A 41 18.45 12.75 -13.31
C ALA A 41 19.44 12.14 -12.31
N GLY A 42 19.16 10.93 -11.84
CA GLY A 42 20.03 10.18 -10.93
C GLY A 42 20.19 10.77 -9.53
N GLU A 43 19.36 11.74 -9.14
CA GLU A 43 19.38 12.37 -7.82
C GLU A 43 18.99 11.38 -6.70
N ILE A 44 18.10 10.45 -7.00
CA ILE A 44 17.66 9.42 -6.09
C ILE A 44 18.59 8.21 -6.20
N LYS A 45 19.20 7.84 -5.08
CA LYS A 45 20.09 6.69 -4.94
C LYS A 45 19.37 5.61 -4.14
N LEU A 46 18.98 4.54 -4.82
CA LEU A 46 18.20 3.47 -4.23
C LEU A 46 19.11 2.52 -3.43
N MET A 47 18.66 2.16 -2.23
CA MET A 47 19.19 1.07 -1.42
C MET A 47 18.09 0.00 -1.29
N THR A 48 18.37 -1.23 -1.70
CA THR A 48 17.43 -2.35 -1.54
C THR A 48 17.84 -3.19 -0.34
N LEU A 49 16.93 -3.31 0.64
CA LEU A 49 17.16 -4.02 1.87
C LEU A 49 16.43 -5.36 1.91
N ASP A 50 17.15 -6.46 2.11
CA ASP A 50 16.68 -7.85 2.32
C ASP A 50 15.57 -8.24 1.32
N PRO A 51 15.86 -8.26 -0.01
CA PRO A 51 14.87 -8.49 -1.07
C PRO A 51 14.46 -9.97 -1.13
N GLY A 52 13.54 -10.40 -0.24
CA GLY A 52 13.08 -11.79 -0.12
C GLY A 52 11.75 -12.10 -0.80
N HIS A 53 11.04 -11.08 -1.32
CA HIS A 53 9.80 -11.23 -2.07
C HIS A 53 10.00 -10.75 -3.52
N PHE A 54 9.33 -11.40 -4.49
CA PHE A 54 9.49 -11.03 -5.91
C PHE A 54 9.08 -9.57 -6.21
N HIS A 55 8.27 -8.94 -5.36
CA HIS A 55 7.94 -7.52 -5.46
C HIS A 55 9.16 -6.61 -5.43
N ALA A 56 10.25 -7.02 -4.75
CA ALA A 56 11.47 -6.24 -4.70
C ALA A 56 12.01 -5.91 -6.09
N SER A 57 11.99 -6.88 -7.00
CA SER A 57 12.47 -6.67 -8.37
C SER A 57 11.49 -5.85 -9.22
N LEU A 58 10.18 -5.82 -8.90
CA LEU A 58 9.18 -5.13 -9.72
C LEU A 58 9.34 -3.61 -9.69
N VAL A 59 9.84 -3.04 -8.60
CA VAL A 59 10.20 -1.61 -8.52
C VAL A 59 11.28 -1.26 -9.56
N GLN A 60 12.20 -2.20 -9.82
CA GLN A 60 13.29 -2.05 -10.79
C GLN A 60 13.00 -2.66 -12.17
N LYS A 61 11.74 -3.06 -12.43
CA LYS A 61 11.36 -3.57 -13.75
C LYS A 61 11.37 -2.50 -14.84
N SER A 62 11.34 -1.23 -14.45
CA SER A 62 11.44 -0.07 -15.35
C SER A 62 12.57 0.86 -14.92
N MET A 63 13.09 1.66 -15.85
CA MET A 63 14.01 2.76 -15.52
C MET A 63 13.20 4.02 -15.19
N TYR A 64 13.74 4.83 -14.29
CA TYR A 64 13.20 6.15 -13.93
C TYR A 64 14.31 7.17 -14.01
N GLU A 65 14.08 8.28 -14.69
CA GLU A 65 15.11 9.31 -14.91
C GLU A 65 15.71 9.83 -13.59
N GLN A 66 14.87 9.98 -12.57
CA GLN A 66 15.27 10.51 -11.27
C GLN A 66 16.11 9.52 -10.44
N ILE A 67 16.04 8.21 -10.74
CA ILE A 67 16.77 7.18 -9.99
C ILE A 67 18.11 6.89 -10.69
N SER A 68 19.20 6.96 -9.91
CA SER A 68 20.53 6.52 -10.38
C SER A 68 20.49 5.06 -10.84
N PRO A 69 21.14 4.70 -11.97
CA PRO A 69 21.28 3.29 -12.34
C PRO A 69 22.04 2.44 -11.32
N ALA A 70 22.93 3.05 -10.53
CA ALA A 70 23.64 2.36 -9.46
C ALA A 70 22.73 2.15 -8.25
N VAL A 71 22.47 0.88 -7.88
CA VAL A 71 21.63 0.47 -6.76
C VAL A 71 22.46 -0.34 -5.76
N TYR A 72 22.32 0.01 -4.48
CA TYR A 72 23.05 -0.63 -3.39
C TYR A 72 22.15 -1.66 -2.71
N VAL A 73 22.54 -2.94 -2.74
CA VAL A 73 21.78 -4.04 -2.16
C VAL A 73 22.44 -4.49 -0.86
N TYR A 74 21.68 -4.56 0.20
CA TYR A 74 22.11 -5.01 1.53
C TYR A 74 21.24 -6.19 1.95
N SER A 75 21.83 -7.39 2.08
CA SER A 75 21.07 -8.62 2.34
C SER A 75 21.92 -9.69 3.02
N LYS A 76 21.27 -10.76 3.43
CA LYS A 76 21.90 -12.05 3.70
C LYS A 76 22.22 -12.73 2.37
N GLU A 77 23.18 -13.64 2.39
CA GLU A 77 23.35 -14.61 1.30
C GLU A 77 22.17 -15.59 1.29
N GLY A 78 21.77 -16.05 0.12
CA GLY A 78 20.74 -17.06 -0.03
C GLY A 78 19.95 -16.98 -1.33
N SER A 79 19.09 -17.97 -1.53
CA SER A 79 18.29 -18.14 -2.75
C SER A 79 17.37 -16.95 -3.05
N GLU A 80 16.95 -16.21 -2.04
CA GLU A 80 16.08 -15.03 -2.20
C GLU A 80 16.85 -13.87 -2.85
N LEU A 81 18.07 -13.59 -2.38
CA LEU A 81 18.96 -12.61 -3.00
C LEU A 81 19.32 -13.04 -4.43
N ASP A 82 19.66 -14.32 -4.63
CA ASP A 82 19.98 -14.85 -5.96
C ASP A 82 18.81 -14.69 -6.94
N ALA A 83 17.58 -14.97 -6.50
CA ALA A 83 16.37 -14.81 -7.32
C ALA A 83 16.10 -13.33 -7.65
N PHE A 84 16.31 -12.42 -6.70
CA PHE A 84 16.21 -10.99 -6.94
C PHE A 84 17.22 -10.53 -7.99
N LEU A 85 18.50 -10.87 -7.83
CA LEU A 85 19.56 -10.50 -8.78
C LEU A 85 19.33 -11.09 -10.17
N ALA A 86 18.87 -12.35 -10.24
CA ALA A 86 18.51 -12.99 -11.51
C ALA A 86 17.33 -12.26 -12.21
N SER A 87 16.38 -11.76 -11.44
CA SER A 87 15.27 -10.96 -12.00
C SER A 87 15.78 -9.64 -12.59
N ILE A 88 16.66 -8.93 -11.88
CA ILE A 88 17.26 -7.68 -12.38
C ILE A 88 18.11 -7.95 -13.64
N ASP A 89 18.92 -9.02 -13.64
CA ASP A 89 19.69 -9.41 -14.82
C ASP A 89 18.79 -9.70 -16.03
N SER A 90 17.67 -10.41 -15.80
CA SER A 90 16.66 -10.65 -16.82
C SER A 90 16.05 -9.34 -17.37
N TYR A 91 15.79 -8.36 -16.54
CA TYR A 91 15.28 -7.06 -16.99
C TYR A 91 16.32 -6.27 -17.80
N ASN A 92 17.58 -6.33 -17.38
CA ASN A 92 18.68 -5.67 -18.11
C ASN A 92 18.94 -6.28 -19.51
N HIS A 93 18.60 -7.57 -19.69
CA HIS A 93 18.91 -8.30 -20.94
C HIS A 93 17.68 -8.65 -21.79
N ARG A 94 16.48 -8.24 -21.39
CA ARG A 94 15.26 -8.51 -22.17
C ARG A 94 15.27 -7.76 -23.50
N ALA A 95 14.60 -8.33 -24.52
CA ALA A 95 14.62 -7.80 -25.87
C ALA A 95 13.82 -6.48 -26.00
N GLU A 96 12.76 -6.32 -25.19
CA GLU A 96 11.90 -5.15 -25.23
C GLU A 96 12.11 -4.33 -23.95
N ASP A 97 12.34 -3.04 -24.10
CA ASP A 97 12.51 -2.06 -23.01
C ASP A 97 13.53 -2.52 -21.92
N PRO A 98 14.80 -2.86 -22.32
CA PRO A 98 15.82 -3.34 -21.37
C PRO A 98 16.16 -2.24 -20.36
N THR A 99 16.37 -2.66 -19.10
CA THR A 99 16.87 -1.78 -18.04
C THR A 99 18.41 -1.71 -18.06
N GLN A 100 18.99 -0.85 -17.22
CA GLN A 100 20.44 -0.64 -17.12
C GLN A 100 20.87 -0.51 -15.65
N TRP A 101 20.32 -1.37 -14.77
CA TRP A 101 20.64 -1.33 -13.36
C TRP A 101 22.03 -1.91 -13.08
N GLU A 102 22.83 -1.17 -12.32
CA GLU A 102 24.15 -1.57 -11.84
C GLU A 102 24.06 -1.91 -10.35
N MET A 103 24.19 -3.20 -10.01
CA MET A 103 23.96 -3.68 -8.65
C MET A 103 25.26 -3.76 -7.87
N GLU A 104 25.38 -2.98 -6.77
CA GLU A 104 26.46 -3.11 -5.80
C GLU A 104 25.92 -3.85 -4.57
N VAL A 105 26.38 -5.09 -4.36
CA VAL A 105 25.82 -6.01 -3.37
C VAL A 105 26.74 -6.15 -2.16
N TYR A 106 26.18 -5.91 -0.97
CA TYR A 106 26.77 -6.28 0.30
C TYR A 106 26.01 -7.48 0.87
N THR A 107 26.75 -8.52 1.28
CA THR A 107 26.19 -9.68 1.97
C THR A 107 26.78 -9.82 3.37
N GLY A 108 25.91 -9.98 4.37
CA GLY A 108 26.30 -10.13 5.76
C GLY A 108 25.10 -10.22 6.69
N THR A 109 25.30 -10.71 7.90
CA THR A 109 24.25 -10.76 8.94
C THR A 109 23.94 -9.38 9.52
N ASP A 110 24.83 -8.42 9.33
CA ASP A 110 24.77 -7.01 9.76
C ASP A 110 24.33 -6.08 8.62
N PHE A 111 23.58 -6.59 7.65
CA PHE A 111 23.20 -5.87 6.43
C PHE A 111 22.46 -4.56 6.70
N LEU A 112 21.60 -4.49 7.73
CA LEU A 112 20.88 -3.28 8.12
C LEU A 112 21.84 -2.23 8.71
N GLU A 113 22.66 -2.62 9.68
CA GLU A 113 23.65 -1.76 10.32
C GLU A 113 24.64 -1.23 9.29
N LYS A 114 25.04 -2.07 8.36
CA LYS A 114 25.95 -1.72 7.27
C LYS A 114 25.34 -0.68 6.34
N MET A 115 24.09 -0.88 5.94
CA MET A 115 23.33 0.09 5.13
C MET A 115 23.27 1.48 5.82
N ILE A 116 22.91 1.47 7.11
CA ILE A 116 22.78 2.71 7.90
C ILE A 116 24.13 3.39 8.08
N GLN A 117 25.19 2.63 8.30
CA GLN A 117 26.55 3.15 8.48
C GLN A 117 27.12 3.75 7.18
N GLU A 118 26.99 3.05 6.07
CA GLU A 118 27.53 3.50 4.77
C GLU A 118 26.68 4.60 4.16
N LYS A 119 25.37 4.48 4.26
CA LYS A 119 24.38 5.47 3.76
C LYS A 119 24.69 5.91 2.33
N LYS A 120 24.96 4.93 1.46
CA LYS A 120 25.30 5.17 0.04
C LYS A 120 24.14 5.74 -0.78
N GLY A 121 22.90 5.55 -0.29
CA GLY A 121 21.69 6.06 -0.91
C GLY A 121 20.88 6.97 -0.01
N ASN A 122 19.78 7.48 -0.53
CA ASN A 122 18.85 8.37 0.15
C ASN A 122 17.41 7.82 0.22
N VAL A 123 17.13 6.73 -0.50
CA VAL A 123 15.85 6.01 -0.44
C VAL A 123 16.12 4.53 -0.20
N MET A 124 15.51 3.96 0.84
CA MET A 124 15.47 2.52 1.07
C MET A 124 14.20 1.94 0.47
N MET A 125 14.33 0.90 -0.35
CA MET A 125 13.25 0.02 -0.77
C MET A 125 13.36 -1.31 -0.01
N THR A 126 12.24 -1.83 0.50
CA THR A 126 12.19 -3.12 1.17
C THR A 126 10.95 -3.92 0.77
N ALA A 127 11.15 -5.16 0.33
CA ALA A 127 10.11 -6.12 0.00
C ALA A 127 10.65 -7.54 0.26
N GLY A 128 10.29 -8.11 1.40
CA GLY A 128 10.80 -9.41 1.83
C GLY A 128 10.06 -9.92 3.05
N ASN A 129 10.77 -10.62 3.93
CA ASN A 129 10.24 -11.15 5.16
C ASN A 129 9.68 -10.03 6.05
N ASN A 130 8.42 -10.19 6.50
CA ASN A 130 7.71 -9.13 7.21
C ASN A 130 8.01 -9.10 8.72
N ARG A 131 8.62 -10.15 9.29
CA ARG A 131 8.91 -10.25 10.73
C ARG A 131 9.65 -9.03 11.29
N ASP A 132 10.73 -8.64 10.61
CA ASP A 132 11.59 -7.54 11.07
C ASP A 132 11.42 -6.26 10.22
N LYS A 133 10.53 -6.29 9.22
CA LYS A 133 10.32 -5.18 8.28
C LYS A 133 10.01 -3.86 8.99
N THR A 134 9.12 -3.86 9.98
CA THR A 134 8.75 -2.62 10.70
C THR A 134 9.95 -2.04 11.45
N LYS A 135 10.78 -2.89 12.07
CA LYS A 135 12.02 -2.47 12.77
C LYS A 135 13.03 -1.91 11.78
N ASN A 136 13.17 -2.54 10.61
CA ASN A 136 14.05 -2.06 9.54
C ASN A 136 13.59 -0.70 9.01
N ILE A 137 12.28 -0.52 8.80
CA ILE A 137 11.68 0.77 8.42
C ILE A 137 12.01 1.84 9.46
N LYS A 138 11.77 1.54 10.76
CA LYS A 138 12.05 2.47 11.87
C LYS A 138 13.51 2.88 11.89
N ALA A 139 14.44 1.94 11.76
CA ALA A 139 15.87 2.19 11.75
C ALA A 139 16.29 3.08 10.57
N ALA A 140 15.71 2.88 9.39
CA ALA A 140 15.99 3.70 8.21
C ALA A 140 15.50 5.14 8.38
N VAL A 141 14.26 5.37 8.83
CA VAL A 141 13.73 6.72 9.04
C VAL A 141 14.44 7.44 10.19
N ASP A 142 14.87 6.72 11.26
CA ASP A 142 15.71 7.27 12.33
C ASP A 142 17.06 7.74 11.81
N ALA A 143 17.60 7.02 10.82
CA ALA A 143 18.82 7.42 10.11
C ALA A 143 18.59 8.51 9.04
N SER A 144 17.41 9.13 8.97
CA SER A 144 17.03 10.12 7.96
C SER A 144 17.17 9.59 6.52
N ILE A 145 16.64 8.39 6.25
CA ILE A 145 16.55 7.75 4.95
C ILE A 145 15.07 7.68 4.58
N HIS A 146 14.71 8.10 3.36
CA HIS A 146 13.35 7.91 2.83
C HIS A 146 13.06 6.43 2.62
N VAL A 147 11.80 6.02 2.76
CA VAL A 147 11.43 4.61 2.68
C VAL A 147 10.25 4.40 1.73
N LEU A 148 10.44 3.47 0.79
CA LEU A 148 9.39 2.86 -0.02
C LEU A 148 9.28 1.38 0.40
N ALA A 149 8.22 1.02 1.12
CA ALA A 149 8.07 -0.32 1.69
C ALA A 149 6.94 -1.10 1.02
N ASP A 150 7.20 -2.35 0.69
CA ASP A 150 6.13 -3.27 0.30
C ASP A 150 5.21 -3.57 1.49
N LYS A 151 3.92 -3.74 1.20
CA LYS A 151 2.92 -4.15 2.19
C LYS A 151 3.15 -5.63 2.63
N PRO A 152 2.71 -6.02 3.83
CA PRO A 152 2.33 -5.16 4.94
C PRO A 152 3.57 -4.57 5.62
N MET A 153 3.47 -3.34 6.12
CA MET A 153 4.53 -2.72 6.93
C MET A 153 4.52 -3.21 8.37
N ALA A 154 3.38 -3.71 8.85
CA ALA A 154 3.23 -4.32 10.17
C ALA A 154 2.29 -5.53 10.08
N ILE A 155 2.59 -6.61 10.82
CA ILE A 155 1.84 -7.88 10.79
C ILE A 155 1.18 -8.23 12.14
N ASP A 156 1.39 -7.43 13.16
CA ASP A 156 0.82 -7.59 14.50
C ASP A 156 0.74 -6.23 15.22
N THR A 157 0.16 -6.22 16.42
CA THR A 157 -0.04 -5.00 17.22
C THR A 157 1.27 -4.43 17.76
N GLU A 158 2.30 -5.25 18.02
CA GLU A 158 3.63 -4.76 18.41
C GLU A 158 4.29 -4.00 17.25
N GLY A 159 4.27 -4.59 16.06
CA GLY A 159 4.75 -3.95 14.83
C GLY A 159 3.97 -2.67 14.51
N PHE A 160 2.66 -2.63 14.76
CA PHE A 160 1.86 -1.43 14.56
C PHE A 160 2.33 -0.27 15.46
N GLU A 161 2.62 -0.51 16.74
CA GLU A 161 3.14 0.53 17.64
C GLU A 161 4.49 1.07 17.13
N VAL A 162 5.41 0.18 16.73
CA VAL A 162 6.69 0.57 16.13
C VAL A 162 6.49 1.35 14.82
N LEU A 163 5.49 1.01 14.01
CA LEU A 163 5.18 1.72 12.77
C LEU A 163 4.68 3.16 13.04
N LYS A 164 3.84 3.37 14.06
CA LYS A 164 3.46 4.73 14.47
C LYS A 164 4.67 5.58 14.87
N GLU A 165 5.60 4.99 15.64
CA GLU A 165 6.85 5.65 15.99
C GLU A 165 7.70 5.94 14.75
N ALA A 166 7.71 5.03 13.74
CA ALA A 166 8.43 5.25 12.49
C ALA A 166 7.87 6.44 11.71
N PHE A 167 6.54 6.60 11.62
CA PHE A 167 5.92 7.77 11.02
C PHE A 167 6.27 9.08 11.76
N SER A 168 6.24 9.05 13.09
CA SER A 168 6.64 10.22 13.90
C SER A 168 8.12 10.59 13.69
N SER A 169 8.99 9.58 13.57
CA SER A 169 10.41 9.80 13.26
C SER A 169 10.62 10.31 11.84
N ALA A 170 9.87 9.81 10.86
CA ALA A 170 9.93 10.26 9.48
C ALA A 170 9.55 11.75 9.37
N GLU A 171 8.47 12.17 10.01
CA GLU A 171 8.04 13.56 10.09
C GLU A 171 9.12 14.44 10.73
N LYS A 172 9.62 14.04 11.90
CA LYS A 172 10.67 14.77 12.62
C LYS A 172 11.97 14.92 11.82
N ASN A 173 12.35 13.88 11.09
CA ASN A 173 13.57 13.85 10.29
C ASN A 173 13.39 14.42 8.88
N GLY A 174 12.16 14.79 8.49
CA GLY A 174 11.84 15.35 7.17
C GLY A 174 12.02 14.36 6.04
N VAL A 175 11.82 13.04 6.30
CA VAL A 175 11.87 11.99 5.30
C VAL A 175 10.47 11.39 5.05
N LEU A 176 10.24 10.82 3.88
CA LEU A 176 8.98 10.18 3.53
C LEU A 176 9.05 8.68 3.81
N LEU A 177 7.99 8.17 4.43
CA LEU A 177 7.70 6.75 4.59
C LEU A 177 6.40 6.45 3.86
N TYR A 178 6.44 5.60 2.84
CA TYR A 178 5.31 5.29 1.98
C TYR A 178 5.23 3.79 1.69
N ASP A 179 4.00 3.24 1.62
CA ASP A 179 3.80 1.84 1.28
C ASP A 179 3.35 1.65 -0.18
N ILE A 180 3.64 0.46 -0.71
CA ILE A 180 3.32 0.11 -2.09
C ILE A 180 1.89 -0.42 -2.16
N MET A 181 0.95 0.44 -2.61
CA MET A 181 -0.47 0.11 -2.79
C MET A 181 -0.83 0.02 -4.28
N THR A 182 -0.52 -1.11 -4.91
CA THR A 182 -0.70 -1.34 -6.35
C THR A 182 -2.16 -1.31 -6.79
N GLU A 183 -3.10 -1.76 -5.95
CA GLU A 183 -4.51 -1.89 -6.31
C GLU A 183 -5.22 -0.55 -6.51
N ARG A 184 -4.63 0.56 -6.05
CA ARG A 184 -5.10 1.92 -6.37
C ARG A 184 -4.96 2.26 -7.87
N PHE A 185 -4.12 1.55 -8.60
CA PHE A 185 -3.84 1.74 -10.03
C PHE A 185 -4.55 0.70 -10.92
N GLU A 186 -5.28 -0.25 -10.33
CA GLU A 186 -6.14 -1.14 -11.09
C GLU A 186 -7.34 -0.34 -11.64
N ILE A 187 -7.56 -0.41 -12.95
CA ILE A 187 -8.50 0.48 -13.65
C ILE A 187 -9.94 0.36 -13.15
N THR A 188 -10.40 -0.83 -12.74
CA THR A 188 -11.77 -0.98 -12.23
C THR A 188 -11.93 -0.36 -10.83
N SER A 189 -10.88 -0.39 -9.99
CA SER A 189 -10.83 0.32 -8.70
C SER A 189 -10.83 1.84 -8.92
N MET A 190 -10.03 2.33 -9.88
CA MET A 190 -10.02 3.76 -10.25
C MET A 190 -11.41 4.23 -10.69
N LEU A 191 -12.05 3.49 -11.60
CA LEU A 191 -13.37 3.84 -12.12
C LEU A 191 -14.47 3.64 -11.06
N GLN A 192 -14.39 2.64 -10.19
CA GLN A 192 -15.32 2.48 -9.06
C GLN A 192 -15.28 3.72 -8.16
N LYS A 193 -14.08 4.21 -7.85
CA LYS A 193 -13.89 5.47 -7.12
C LYS A 193 -14.51 6.65 -7.86
N GLU A 194 -14.18 6.86 -9.13
CA GLU A 194 -14.72 8.00 -9.91
C GLU A 194 -16.26 8.00 -9.93
N PHE A 195 -16.87 6.87 -10.30
CA PHE A 195 -18.34 6.77 -10.34
C PHE A 195 -19.00 6.93 -8.97
N SER A 196 -18.33 6.50 -7.87
CA SER A 196 -18.88 6.66 -6.51
C SER A 196 -19.00 8.12 -6.06
N HIS A 197 -18.31 9.03 -6.75
CA HIS A 197 -18.34 10.47 -6.48
C HIS A 197 -19.14 11.26 -7.52
N ILE A 198 -19.98 10.59 -8.33
CA ILE A 198 -20.92 11.22 -9.26
C ILE A 198 -22.36 11.08 -8.71
N PRO A 199 -22.91 12.12 -8.04
CA PRO A 199 -24.20 12.00 -7.35
C PRO A 199 -25.38 11.72 -8.29
N SER A 200 -25.29 12.04 -9.57
CA SER A 200 -26.34 11.73 -10.55
C SER A 200 -26.42 10.24 -10.86
N VAL A 201 -25.31 9.49 -10.71
CA VAL A 201 -25.19 8.06 -10.96
C VAL A 201 -25.26 7.26 -9.65
N PHE A 202 -24.37 7.55 -8.69
CA PHE A 202 -24.23 6.77 -7.47
C PHE A 202 -25.23 7.19 -6.38
N GLY A 203 -25.55 8.50 -6.31
CA GLY A 203 -26.27 9.08 -5.18
C GLY A 203 -25.34 9.27 -3.98
N ASP A 204 -25.85 9.02 -2.79
CA ASP A 204 -25.11 9.03 -1.53
C ASP A 204 -24.68 7.61 -1.17
N LEU A 205 -23.49 7.45 -0.58
CA LEU A 205 -23.05 6.16 -0.03
C LEU A 205 -23.98 5.75 1.11
N GLU A 206 -24.53 4.52 1.03
CA GLU A 206 -25.40 3.96 2.06
C GLU A 206 -24.61 3.68 3.34
N ALA A 207 -25.31 3.70 4.50
CA ALA A 207 -24.67 3.30 5.76
C ALA A 207 -24.42 1.79 5.84
N GLY A 208 -25.28 1.00 5.21
CA GLY A 208 -25.25 -0.46 5.28
C GLY A 208 -25.59 -1.01 6.67
N THR A 209 -25.51 -2.33 6.78
CA THR A 209 -25.64 -3.08 8.05
C THR A 209 -24.55 -4.16 8.11
N LEU A 210 -24.46 -4.89 9.22
CA LEU A 210 -23.52 -6.01 9.34
C LEU A 210 -23.85 -7.12 8.31
N GLU A 211 -25.13 -7.39 8.06
CA GLU A 211 -25.61 -8.43 7.12
C GLU A 211 -25.52 -7.96 5.66
N ALA A 212 -25.60 -6.64 5.42
CA ALA A 212 -25.51 -6.02 4.12
C ALA A 212 -24.61 -4.77 4.19
N PRO A 213 -23.29 -4.94 4.29
CA PRO A 213 -22.37 -3.81 4.37
C PRO A 213 -22.47 -2.92 3.14
N ALA A 214 -22.34 -1.61 3.35
CA ALA A 214 -22.33 -0.66 2.23
C ALA A 214 -21.13 -0.86 1.30
N ILE A 215 -20.01 -1.29 1.87
CA ILE A 215 -18.80 -1.61 1.12
C ILE A 215 -18.38 -3.05 1.45
N THR A 216 -18.21 -3.86 0.42
CA THR A 216 -17.62 -5.21 0.57
C THR A 216 -16.50 -5.37 -0.45
N LYS A 217 -15.34 -5.85 0.00
CA LYS A 217 -14.23 -6.22 -0.87
C LYS A 217 -13.72 -7.61 -0.47
N GLU A 218 -13.69 -8.52 -1.43
CA GLU A 218 -13.31 -9.92 -1.23
C GLU A 218 -12.33 -10.35 -2.31
N SER A 219 -11.28 -11.07 -1.95
CA SER A 219 -10.38 -11.67 -2.92
C SER A 219 -9.99 -13.09 -2.56
N VAL A 220 -9.83 -13.92 -3.60
CA VAL A 220 -9.39 -15.31 -3.48
C VAL A 220 -8.06 -15.45 -4.20
N HIS A 221 -7.07 -15.93 -3.49
CA HIS A 221 -5.71 -16.16 -3.96
C HIS A 221 -5.33 -17.63 -3.87
N HIS A 222 -4.21 -17.96 -4.51
CA HIS A 222 -3.69 -19.32 -4.53
C HIS A 222 -2.21 -19.36 -4.19
N PHE A 223 -1.82 -20.33 -3.33
CA PHE A 223 -0.40 -20.53 -2.98
C PHE A 223 0.41 -20.96 -4.19
N PHE A 224 -0.10 -21.90 -4.96
CA PHE A 224 0.51 -22.36 -6.19
C PHE A 224 -0.09 -21.63 -7.39
N LYS A 225 0.77 -20.95 -8.13
CA LYS A 225 0.43 -20.26 -9.39
C LYS A 225 1.52 -20.51 -10.41
N GLU A 226 1.15 -20.39 -11.68
CA GLU A 226 2.10 -20.25 -12.77
C GLU A 226 2.13 -18.80 -13.24
N VAL A 227 3.32 -18.26 -13.38
CA VAL A 227 3.56 -16.91 -13.90
C VAL A 227 4.40 -17.05 -15.16
N SER A 228 3.90 -16.57 -16.29
CA SER A 228 4.55 -16.70 -17.60
C SER A 228 4.91 -18.16 -17.95
N GLY A 229 4.03 -19.12 -17.58
CA GLY A 229 4.19 -20.56 -17.88
C GLY A 229 5.24 -21.27 -17.00
N LYS A 230 5.66 -20.66 -15.90
CA LYS A 230 6.57 -21.27 -14.91
C LYS A 230 5.94 -21.22 -13.52
N PRO A 231 6.12 -22.27 -12.69
CA PRO A 231 5.71 -22.23 -11.30
C PRO A 231 6.35 -21.05 -10.54
N LEU A 232 5.55 -20.28 -9.83
CA LEU A 232 6.03 -19.28 -8.88
C LEU A 232 6.55 -20.02 -7.64
N ILE A 233 7.86 -20.01 -7.43
CA ILE A 233 8.50 -20.61 -6.25
C ILE A 233 8.46 -19.59 -5.11
N ARG A 234 7.84 -20.00 -4.01
CA ARG A 234 7.74 -19.19 -2.79
C ARG A 234 8.83 -19.58 -1.80
N PRO A 235 9.41 -18.60 -1.08
CA PRO A 235 10.28 -18.95 0.04
C PRO A 235 9.47 -19.68 1.13
N ALA A 236 10.09 -20.62 1.84
CA ALA A 236 9.39 -21.41 2.85
C ALA A 236 8.80 -20.58 4.00
N TRP A 237 9.42 -19.43 4.34
CA TRP A 237 8.91 -18.52 5.36
C TRP A 237 7.56 -17.87 4.98
N PHE A 238 7.18 -17.88 3.70
CA PHE A 238 5.85 -17.44 3.26
C PHE A 238 4.71 -18.24 3.92
N TYR A 239 5.00 -19.46 4.35
CA TYR A 239 4.07 -20.35 5.07
C TYR A 239 4.10 -20.18 6.59
N ASP A 240 4.92 -19.29 7.12
CA ASP A 240 4.99 -18.97 8.54
C ASP A 240 4.31 -17.61 8.82
N VAL A 241 3.13 -17.64 9.42
CA VAL A 241 2.37 -16.41 9.73
C VAL A 241 3.11 -15.44 10.66
N THR A 242 4.16 -15.90 11.37
CA THR A 242 5.02 -15.01 12.17
C THR A 242 6.11 -14.34 11.34
N GLN A 243 6.23 -14.70 10.06
CA GLN A 243 7.18 -14.12 9.11
C GLN A 243 6.47 -13.42 7.95
N GLN A 244 5.46 -14.05 7.37
CA GLN A 244 4.65 -13.47 6.30
C GLN A 244 3.55 -12.55 6.85
N GLY A 245 2.98 -12.89 7.98
CA GLY A 245 1.72 -12.39 8.48
C GLY A 245 0.59 -13.38 8.17
N ALA A 246 -0.43 -13.41 9.02
CA ALA A 246 -1.67 -14.13 8.75
C ALA A 246 -2.42 -13.48 7.57
N GLY A 247 -3.31 -14.22 6.91
CA GLY A 247 -4.07 -13.67 5.78
C GLY A 247 -4.81 -12.37 6.08
N ILE A 248 -5.28 -12.25 7.31
CA ILE A 248 -6.00 -11.05 7.81
C ILE A 248 -5.13 -9.77 7.88
N VAL A 249 -3.80 -9.87 7.83
CA VAL A 249 -2.88 -8.72 7.83
C VAL A 249 -2.06 -8.61 6.55
N ASP A 250 -2.15 -9.56 5.63
CA ASP A 250 -1.41 -9.55 4.37
C ASP A 250 -2.22 -8.89 3.24
N VAL A 251 -3.00 -9.65 2.47
CA VAL A 251 -3.75 -9.11 1.32
C VAL A 251 -4.87 -8.17 1.74
N THR A 252 -5.50 -8.41 2.89
CA THR A 252 -6.52 -7.52 3.46
C THR A 252 -6.05 -6.08 3.61
N THR A 253 -4.74 -5.84 3.70
CA THR A 253 -4.16 -4.48 3.70
C THR A 253 -4.57 -3.71 2.44
N HIS A 254 -4.53 -4.32 1.24
CA HIS A 254 -5.02 -3.70 0.01
C HIS A 254 -6.52 -3.41 0.06
N LEU A 255 -7.31 -4.35 0.59
CA LEU A 255 -8.77 -4.21 0.62
C LEU A 255 -9.21 -3.08 1.57
N VAL A 256 -8.57 -2.97 2.74
CA VAL A 256 -8.81 -1.86 3.68
C VAL A 256 -8.37 -0.53 3.07
N ASP A 257 -7.23 -0.51 2.39
CA ASP A 257 -6.73 0.67 1.69
C ASP A 257 -7.74 1.18 0.64
N LEU A 258 -8.25 0.27 -0.20
CA LEU A 258 -9.24 0.61 -1.22
C LEU A 258 -10.55 1.13 -0.62
N VAL A 259 -11.03 0.58 0.51
CA VAL A 259 -12.21 1.12 1.21
C VAL A 259 -11.99 2.58 1.60
N GLN A 260 -10.82 2.92 2.14
CA GLN A 260 -10.48 4.29 2.53
C GLN A 260 -10.34 5.20 1.30
N TRP A 261 -9.56 4.76 0.31
CA TRP A 261 -9.19 5.55 -0.85
C TRP A 261 -10.34 5.81 -1.81
N GLU A 262 -11.24 4.83 -1.98
CA GLU A 262 -12.39 4.98 -2.87
C GLU A 262 -13.53 5.75 -2.22
N ALA A 263 -13.89 5.42 -0.97
CA ALA A 263 -15.07 5.98 -0.33
C ALA A 263 -14.84 7.36 0.32
N PHE A 264 -13.57 7.64 0.70
CA PHE A 264 -13.21 8.85 1.45
C PHE A 264 -11.97 9.54 0.86
N PRO A 265 -11.92 9.83 -0.45
CA PRO A 265 -10.75 10.40 -1.10
C PRO A 265 -10.35 11.74 -0.49
N GLY A 266 -9.07 11.86 -0.14
CA GLY A 266 -8.52 13.09 0.44
C GLY A 266 -8.94 13.38 1.88
N LYS A 267 -9.77 12.52 2.50
CA LYS A 267 -10.21 12.70 3.88
C LYS A 267 -9.22 12.07 4.85
N ILE A 268 -8.83 12.81 5.86
CA ILE A 268 -8.07 12.29 7.00
C ILE A 268 -9.01 11.39 7.82
N ILE A 269 -8.58 10.16 8.08
CA ILE A 269 -9.30 9.18 8.90
C ILE A 269 -8.50 8.93 10.17
N ASP A 270 -9.13 9.21 11.31
CA ASP A 270 -8.56 9.00 12.63
C ASP A 270 -8.93 7.60 13.13
N HIS A 271 -7.96 6.71 13.29
CA HIS A 271 -8.19 5.32 13.66
C HIS A 271 -8.87 5.14 15.04
N GLU A 272 -8.76 6.13 15.94
CA GLU A 272 -9.38 6.06 17.27
C GLU A 272 -10.84 6.57 17.27
N LYS A 273 -11.20 7.45 16.32
CA LYS A 273 -12.52 8.12 16.30
C LYS A 273 -13.43 7.62 15.20
N ASP A 274 -12.85 7.37 14.02
CA ASP A 274 -13.61 7.09 12.81
C ASP A 274 -13.78 5.59 12.53
N ILE A 275 -13.08 4.72 13.28
CA ILE A 275 -13.11 3.27 13.11
C ILE A 275 -13.77 2.58 14.32
N GLU A 276 -14.70 1.68 14.03
CA GLU A 276 -15.30 0.76 14.99
C GLU A 276 -15.15 -0.68 14.45
N LEU A 277 -14.24 -1.46 15.02
CA LEU A 277 -14.13 -2.90 14.71
C LEU A 277 -15.32 -3.63 15.34
N ILE A 278 -16.06 -4.42 14.54
CA ILE A 278 -17.25 -5.14 14.99
C ILE A 278 -16.89 -6.59 15.32
N ASN A 279 -16.33 -7.30 14.36
CA ASN A 279 -15.79 -8.65 14.52
C ASN A 279 -14.74 -8.95 13.46
N ALA A 280 -13.90 -9.93 13.75
CA ALA A 280 -12.92 -10.43 12.82
C ALA A 280 -12.73 -11.93 13.04
N LYS A 281 -12.51 -12.68 11.98
CA LYS A 281 -12.24 -14.12 12.05
C LYS A 281 -11.10 -14.50 11.14
N GLN A 282 -10.39 -15.56 11.52
CA GLN A 282 -9.38 -16.21 10.69
C GLN A 282 -9.62 -17.70 10.63
N TRP A 283 -9.16 -18.34 9.55
CA TRP A 283 -9.24 -19.79 9.41
C TRP A 283 -8.10 -20.32 8.57
N LYS A 284 -7.85 -21.62 8.75
CA LYS A 284 -6.69 -22.29 8.19
C LYS A 284 -6.91 -22.75 6.76
N THR A 285 -5.83 -22.80 5.99
CA THR A 285 -5.72 -23.58 4.75
C THR A 285 -4.70 -24.68 4.99
N GLU A 286 -5.08 -25.90 4.59
CA GLU A 286 -4.19 -27.06 4.65
C GLU A 286 -3.30 -27.10 3.42
N VAL A 287 -2.01 -27.37 3.64
CA VAL A 287 -1.00 -27.60 2.59
C VAL A 287 -0.21 -28.85 2.92
N ASN A 288 -0.44 -29.90 2.16
CA ASN A 288 0.24 -31.18 2.37
C ASN A 288 1.72 -31.16 1.87
N PRO A 289 2.56 -32.19 2.20
CA PRO A 289 3.98 -32.20 1.83
C PRO A 289 4.25 -32.08 0.33
N GLU A 290 3.43 -32.73 -0.52
CA GLU A 290 3.58 -32.65 -1.98
C GLU A 290 3.27 -31.23 -2.50
N GLN A 291 2.22 -30.64 -1.99
CA GLN A 291 1.82 -29.25 -2.29
C GLN A 291 2.91 -28.27 -1.85
N PHE A 292 3.46 -28.45 -0.66
CA PHE A 292 4.56 -27.62 -0.15
C PHE A 292 5.78 -27.73 -1.06
N LYS A 293 6.19 -28.96 -1.40
CA LYS A 293 7.31 -29.18 -2.33
C LYS A 293 7.08 -28.51 -3.68
N ARG A 294 5.88 -28.62 -4.26
CA ARG A 294 5.57 -27.98 -5.56
C ARG A 294 5.68 -26.45 -5.51
N SER A 295 5.31 -25.83 -4.40
CA SER A 295 5.27 -24.37 -4.28
C SER A 295 6.58 -23.77 -3.75
N THR A 296 7.45 -24.56 -3.10
CA THR A 296 8.70 -24.05 -2.50
C THR A 296 9.97 -24.67 -3.11
N GLY A 297 9.84 -25.82 -3.79
CA GLY A 297 10.98 -26.62 -4.22
C GLY A 297 11.65 -27.44 -3.11
N MET A 298 11.17 -27.39 -1.85
CA MET A 298 11.75 -28.08 -0.70
C MET A 298 11.08 -29.45 -0.49
N ASP A 299 11.89 -30.47 -0.17
CA ASP A 299 11.41 -31.84 0.04
C ASP A 299 10.67 -32.06 1.37
N SER A 300 10.87 -31.18 2.35
CA SER A 300 10.26 -31.27 3.67
C SER A 300 10.00 -29.88 4.25
N TYR A 301 9.11 -29.82 5.23
CA TYR A 301 8.89 -28.60 6.00
C TYR A 301 10.14 -28.29 6.85
N PRO A 302 10.64 -27.03 6.84
CA PRO A 302 11.65 -26.60 7.80
C PRO A 302 11.15 -26.72 9.25
N ASP A 303 12.05 -26.91 10.19
CA ASP A 303 11.75 -27.13 11.62
C ASP A 303 10.83 -26.04 12.21
N TYR A 304 11.02 -24.77 11.82
CA TYR A 304 10.22 -23.65 12.32
C TYR A 304 8.74 -23.71 11.88
N LEU A 305 8.39 -24.48 10.84
CA LEU A 305 7.03 -24.74 10.42
C LEU A 305 6.38 -25.89 11.18
N GLY A 306 7.15 -26.69 11.94
CA GLY A 306 6.64 -27.83 12.69
C GLY A 306 5.47 -27.51 13.64
N LYS A 307 5.43 -26.28 14.17
CA LYS A 307 4.34 -25.76 15.01
C LYS A 307 2.96 -25.67 14.32
N TYR A 308 2.95 -25.72 12.98
CA TYR A 308 1.71 -25.67 12.18
C TYR A 308 1.35 -27.02 11.59
N VAL A 309 2.14 -28.06 11.83
CA VAL A 309 1.89 -29.40 11.27
C VAL A 309 0.87 -30.11 12.16
N GLU A 310 -0.29 -30.42 11.58
CA GLU A 310 -1.35 -31.23 12.18
C GLU A 310 -1.64 -32.38 11.19
N ASP A 311 -1.66 -33.63 11.65
CA ASP A 311 -1.90 -34.84 10.83
C ASP A 311 -1.00 -34.94 9.57
N GLY A 312 0.23 -34.42 9.65
CA GLY A 312 1.23 -34.46 8.58
C GLY A 312 1.10 -33.36 7.52
N ALA A 313 0.18 -32.43 7.65
CA ALA A 313 0.02 -31.27 6.77
C ALA A 313 0.17 -29.94 7.52
N LEU A 314 0.63 -28.89 6.83
CA LEU A 314 0.64 -27.54 7.36
C LEU A 314 -0.78 -26.97 7.41
N ASN A 315 -1.16 -26.41 8.53
CA ASN A 315 -2.42 -25.73 8.76
C ASN A 315 -2.16 -24.25 9.04
N ILE A 316 -2.34 -23.41 8.02
CA ILE A 316 -1.86 -22.02 8.02
C ILE A 316 -3.05 -21.07 8.10
N ASN A 317 -3.06 -20.15 9.07
CA ASN A 317 -4.05 -19.07 9.18
C ASN A 317 -3.85 -18.04 8.04
N SER A 318 -4.15 -18.46 6.82
CA SER A 318 -3.99 -17.68 5.59
C SER A 318 -5.25 -16.95 5.16
N ASN A 319 -6.38 -17.21 5.82
CA ASN A 319 -7.67 -16.62 5.51
C ASN A 319 -8.11 -15.66 6.61
N GLY A 320 -8.87 -14.63 6.23
CA GLY A 320 -9.41 -13.70 7.20
C GLY A 320 -10.59 -12.89 6.68
N GLU A 321 -11.44 -12.45 7.61
CA GLU A 321 -12.55 -11.55 7.36
C GLU A 321 -12.60 -10.50 8.47
N ILE A 322 -12.82 -9.24 8.10
CA ILE A 322 -12.96 -8.12 9.02
C ILE A 322 -14.27 -7.41 8.70
N ASN A 323 -15.12 -7.24 9.72
CA ASN A 323 -16.31 -6.39 9.67
C ASN A 323 -16.09 -5.19 10.58
N TYR A 324 -16.21 -3.99 10.04
CA TYR A 324 -15.96 -2.75 10.77
C TYR A 324 -16.83 -1.60 10.25
N LYS A 325 -16.87 -0.51 11.01
CA LYS A 325 -17.39 0.76 10.49
C LYS A 325 -16.26 1.76 10.30
N ILE A 326 -16.38 2.52 9.25
CA ILE A 326 -15.53 3.68 8.95
C ILE A 326 -16.43 4.90 8.76
N ASN A 327 -16.28 5.92 9.60
CA ASN A 327 -17.19 7.09 9.61
C ASN A 327 -18.69 6.71 9.69
N GLY A 328 -19.02 5.64 10.43
CA GLY A 328 -20.39 5.13 10.56
C GLY A 328 -20.88 4.23 9.42
N ILE A 329 -20.10 4.07 8.34
CA ILE A 329 -20.41 3.23 7.19
C ILE A 329 -19.92 1.80 7.45
N HIS A 330 -20.78 0.80 7.30
CA HIS A 330 -20.41 -0.60 7.42
C HIS A 330 -19.58 -1.06 6.23
N ALA A 331 -18.40 -1.60 6.53
CA ALA A 331 -17.49 -2.19 5.57
C ALA A 331 -17.13 -3.63 5.96
N LYS A 332 -16.98 -4.49 4.96
CA LYS A 332 -16.49 -5.85 5.09
C LYS A 332 -15.33 -6.07 4.14
N VAL A 333 -14.25 -6.64 4.62
CA VAL A 333 -13.15 -7.10 3.78
C VAL A 333 -12.85 -8.56 4.10
N SER A 334 -12.56 -9.39 3.07
CA SER A 334 -12.17 -10.79 3.28
C SER A 334 -11.14 -11.27 2.27
N VAL A 335 -10.26 -12.16 2.72
CA VAL A 335 -9.27 -12.83 1.89
C VAL A 335 -9.33 -14.33 2.12
N ILE A 336 -9.26 -15.08 1.02
CA ILE A 336 -9.17 -16.53 1.02
C ILE A 336 -7.94 -16.95 0.23
N TRP A 337 -7.13 -17.82 0.83
CA TRP A 337 -6.02 -18.48 0.17
C TRP A 337 -6.32 -19.98 0.04
N ASN A 338 -6.56 -20.43 -1.17
CA ASN A 338 -6.60 -21.85 -1.50
C ASN A 338 -5.21 -22.32 -1.95
N TYR A 339 -4.97 -23.62 -1.98
CA TYR A 339 -3.69 -24.11 -2.46
C TYR A 339 -3.48 -23.80 -3.94
N GLN A 340 -4.42 -24.18 -4.78
CA GLN A 340 -4.35 -24.00 -6.25
C GLN A 340 -5.75 -23.76 -6.82
N ALA A 341 -5.83 -22.90 -7.82
CA ALA A 341 -7.05 -22.70 -8.58
C ALA A 341 -7.44 -23.98 -9.35
N PRO A 342 -8.74 -24.29 -9.50
CA PRO A 342 -9.21 -25.34 -10.42
C PRO A 342 -8.68 -25.09 -11.83
N GLU A 343 -8.54 -26.16 -12.63
CA GLU A 343 -8.06 -26.06 -14.01
C GLU A 343 -8.91 -25.07 -14.83
N GLY A 344 -8.22 -24.16 -15.53
CA GLY A 344 -8.88 -23.11 -16.33
C GLY A 344 -9.47 -21.95 -15.52
N SER A 345 -9.17 -21.90 -14.21
CA SER A 345 -9.54 -20.78 -13.34
C SER A 345 -8.32 -20.03 -12.84
N ALA A 346 -8.54 -18.84 -12.23
CA ALA A 346 -7.50 -17.98 -11.66
C ALA A 346 -7.99 -17.37 -10.34
N ASP A 347 -7.24 -16.42 -9.79
CA ASP A 347 -7.66 -15.63 -8.66
C ASP A 347 -8.95 -14.87 -8.97
N THR A 348 -9.80 -14.67 -7.97
CA THR A 348 -11.06 -13.94 -8.10
C THR A 348 -11.10 -12.72 -7.22
N HIS A 349 -11.85 -11.72 -7.65
CA HIS A 349 -12.09 -10.50 -6.88
C HIS A 349 -13.56 -10.10 -6.98
N TYR A 350 -14.10 -9.63 -5.86
CA TYR A 350 -15.41 -9.05 -5.77
C TYR A 350 -15.36 -7.76 -4.96
N SER A 351 -15.97 -6.71 -5.49
CA SER A 351 -16.14 -5.45 -4.76
C SER A 351 -17.54 -4.92 -5.00
N ILE A 352 -18.18 -4.37 -3.98
CA ILE A 352 -19.42 -3.61 -4.11
C ILE A 352 -19.37 -2.36 -3.25
N MET A 353 -19.78 -1.25 -3.83
CA MET A 353 -20.14 -0.02 -3.11
C MET A 353 -21.62 0.25 -3.35
N ARG A 354 -22.40 0.39 -2.28
CA ARG A 354 -23.87 0.58 -2.34
C ARG A 354 -24.21 2.06 -2.22
N GLY A 355 -24.75 2.59 -3.28
CA GLY A 355 -25.24 3.97 -3.34
C GLY A 355 -26.76 4.05 -3.32
N SER A 356 -27.31 5.19 -2.99
CA SER A 356 -28.76 5.41 -2.95
C SER A 356 -29.45 5.38 -4.32
N LYS A 357 -28.68 5.44 -5.43
CA LYS A 357 -29.19 5.34 -6.81
C LYS A 357 -28.70 4.11 -7.55
N ALA A 358 -27.45 3.70 -7.32
CA ALA A 358 -26.87 2.52 -7.95
C ALA A 358 -25.79 1.88 -7.07
N ASN A 359 -25.63 0.59 -7.23
CA ASN A 359 -24.44 -0.14 -6.74
C ASN A 359 -23.36 -0.14 -7.81
N LEU A 360 -22.12 0.03 -7.38
CA LEU A 360 -20.93 -0.14 -8.23
C LEU A 360 -20.31 -1.46 -7.86
N VAL A 361 -20.24 -2.39 -8.81
CA VAL A 361 -19.84 -3.78 -8.53
C VAL A 361 -18.69 -4.18 -9.43
N ILE A 362 -17.56 -4.56 -8.84
CA ILE A 362 -16.45 -5.21 -9.56
C ILE A 362 -16.63 -6.72 -9.42
N ARG A 363 -16.57 -7.44 -10.54
CA ARG A 363 -16.53 -8.88 -10.58
C ARG A 363 -15.33 -9.35 -11.39
N GLN A 364 -14.65 -10.35 -10.87
CA GLN A 364 -13.55 -11.04 -11.51
C GLN A 364 -13.71 -12.54 -11.22
N ASP A 365 -14.60 -13.18 -11.93
CA ASP A 365 -14.87 -14.62 -11.79
C ASP A 365 -14.95 -15.32 -13.14
N LYS A 366 -15.50 -16.51 -13.17
CA LYS A 366 -15.63 -17.32 -14.40
C LYS A 366 -16.45 -16.62 -15.50
N LYS A 367 -17.49 -15.83 -15.12
CA LYS A 367 -18.34 -15.10 -16.09
C LYS A 367 -17.50 -14.04 -16.81
N GLU A 368 -16.66 -13.35 -16.08
CA GLU A 368 -15.73 -12.31 -16.56
C GLU A 368 -14.41 -12.88 -17.09
N LYS A 369 -14.27 -14.22 -17.19
CA LYS A 369 -13.04 -14.90 -17.61
C LYS A 369 -11.82 -14.53 -16.76
N TYR A 370 -12.06 -14.28 -15.46
CA TYR A 370 -11.06 -13.87 -14.48
C TYR A 370 -10.37 -12.53 -14.79
N VAL A 371 -11.04 -11.67 -15.57
CA VAL A 371 -10.63 -10.26 -15.81
C VAL A 371 -11.56 -9.38 -14.99
N PRO A 372 -11.06 -8.41 -14.20
CA PRO A 372 -11.91 -7.51 -13.42
C PRO A 372 -12.76 -6.63 -14.35
N GLU A 373 -14.07 -6.62 -14.11
CA GLU A 373 -15.06 -5.84 -14.84
C GLU A 373 -15.94 -5.03 -13.87
N LEU A 374 -16.20 -3.77 -14.20
CA LEU A 374 -17.04 -2.88 -13.40
C LEU A 374 -18.47 -2.85 -13.95
N TYR A 375 -19.42 -3.02 -13.05
CA TYR A 375 -20.86 -2.95 -13.31
C TYR A 375 -21.49 -1.81 -12.51
N ILE A 376 -22.48 -1.15 -13.12
CA ILE A 376 -23.30 -0.09 -12.52
C ILE A 376 -24.74 -0.60 -12.50
N GLU A 377 -25.26 -0.92 -11.30
CA GLU A 377 -26.53 -1.57 -11.09
C GLU A 377 -27.50 -0.63 -10.36
N PRO A 378 -28.47 -0.01 -11.07
CA PRO A 378 -29.45 0.87 -10.44
C PRO A 378 -30.26 0.15 -9.37
N VAL A 379 -30.53 0.83 -8.26
CA VAL A 379 -31.37 0.29 -7.19
C VAL A 379 -32.84 0.26 -7.62
N ALA A 380 -33.63 -0.57 -6.94
CA ALA A 380 -35.07 -0.68 -7.23
C ALA A 380 -35.78 0.68 -7.12
N GLY A 381 -36.66 0.97 -8.10
CA GLY A 381 -37.45 2.20 -8.14
C GLY A 381 -36.79 3.38 -8.87
N VAL A 382 -35.54 3.25 -9.31
CA VAL A 382 -34.90 4.26 -10.16
C VAL A 382 -35.48 4.21 -11.57
N ASP A 383 -35.85 5.38 -12.12
CA ASP A 383 -36.23 5.50 -13.52
C ASP A 383 -35.04 5.21 -14.42
N ARG A 384 -35.10 4.09 -15.12
CA ARG A 384 -33.97 3.58 -15.91
C ARG A 384 -33.62 4.42 -17.12
N GLU A 385 -34.60 5.06 -17.76
CA GLU A 385 -34.36 5.92 -18.92
C GLU A 385 -33.67 7.22 -18.48
N ALA A 386 -34.18 7.84 -17.42
CA ALA A 386 -33.54 9.00 -16.83
C ALA A 386 -32.13 8.67 -16.31
N PHE A 387 -31.95 7.51 -15.67
CA PHE A 387 -30.66 7.05 -15.18
C PHE A 387 -29.65 6.85 -16.31
N GLU A 388 -30.05 6.19 -17.42
CA GLU A 388 -29.19 5.97 -18.60
C GLU A 388 -28.67 7.29 -19.17
N LYS A 389 -29.52 8.33 -19.19
CA LYS A 389 -29.11 9.66 -19.63
C LYS A 389 -28.05 10.28 -18.73
N GLU A 390 -28.24 10.19 -17.41
CA GLU A 390 -27.26 10.70 -16.43
C GLU A 390 -25.96 9.91 -16.47
N LEU A 391 -26.03 8.57 -16.63
CA LEU A 391 -24.85 7.72 -16.77
C LEU A 391 -24.03 8.07 -18.03
N ASN A 392 -24.69 8.26 -19.17
CA ASN A 392 -24.01 8.69 -20.41
C ASN A 392 -23.36 10.09 -20.25
N ALA A 393 -24.00 10.99 -19.53
CA ALA A 393 -23.42 12.31 -19.23
C ALA A 393 -22.18 12.18 -18.32
N ALA A 394 -22.23 11.31 -17.31
CA ALA A 394 -21.11 11.00 -16.44
C ALA A 394 -19.92 10.41 -17.21
N VAL A 395 -20.17 9.41 -18.08
CA VAL A 395 -19.14 8.81 -18.94
C VAL A 395 -18.53 9.86 -19.87
N SER A 396 -19.35 10.79 -20.40
CA SER A 396 -18.85 11.89 -21.25
C SER A 396 -17.93 12.84 -20.47
N ALA A 397 -18.24 13.11 -19.19
CA ALA A 397 -17.42 13.97 -18.33
C ALA A 397 -16.08 13.30 -17.94
N LEU A 398 -16.01 11.97 -17.95
CA LEU A 398 -14.80 11.22 -17.63
C LEU A 398 -13.85 11.05 -18.84
N GLN A 399 -14.26 11.46 -20.05
CA GLN A 399 -13.43 11.25 -21.27
C GLN A 399 -12.09 11.97 -21.23
N ASP A 400 -11.95 13.09 -20.55
CA ASP A 400 -10.67 13.81 -20.45
C ASP A 400 -9.63 13.02 -19.62
N ALA A 401 -10.08 12.34 -18.55
CA ALA A 401 -9.22 11.53 -17.68
C ALA A 401 -9.08 10.08 -18.19
N TYR A 402 -10.15 9.53 -18.77
CA TYR A 402 -10.21 8.14 -19.22
C TYR A 402 -10.77 8.06 -20.65
N PRO A 403 -10.00 8.51 -21.67
CA PRO A 403 -10.44 8.48 -23.06
C PRO A 403 -10.85 7.09 -23.54
N GLY A 404 -12.02 7.00 -24.14
CA GLY A 404 -12.53 5.79 -24.75
C GLY A 404 -13.31 4.84 -23.84
N ILE A 405 -13.47 5.15 -22.54
CA ILE A 405 -14.42 4.39 -21.71
C ILE A 405 -15.84 4.60 -22.23
N ALA A 406 -16.67 3.57 -22.13
CA ALA A 406 -18.07 3.59 -22.51
C ALA A 406 -18.88 2.73 -21.56
N VAL A 407 -20.17 2.66 -21.75
CA VAL A 407 -21.06 1.75 -21.01
C VAL A 407 -21.95 0.98 -21.99
N SER A 408 -22.17 -0.29 -21.71
CA SER A 408 -23.08 -1.16 -22.44
C SER A 408 -24.08 -1.83 -21.51
N LYS A 409 -25.30 -2.11 -21.97
CA LYS A 409 -26.33 -2.76 -21.14
C LYS A 409 -25.95 -4.20 -20.81
N ASP A 410 -26.02 -4.57 -19.53
CA ASP A 410 -25.91 -5.96 -19.03
C ASP A 410 -27.33 -6.49 -18.72
N GLY A 411 -28.14 -6.68 -19.77
CA GLY A 411 -29.52 -7.13 -19.66
C GLY A 411 -30.37 -6.21 -18.78
N ASP A 412 -31.14 -6.82 -17.88
CA ASP A 412 -31.98 -6.09 -16.91
C ASP A 412 -31.21 -5.73 -15.61
N ALA A 413 -29.97 -6.16 -15.44
CA ALA A 413 -29.21 -5.91 -14.23
C ALA A 413 -28.69 -4.47 -14.16
N GLY A 414 -28.25 -3.90 -15.29
CA GLY A 414 -27.69 -2.55 -15.33
C GLY A 414 -26.80 -2.33 -16.52
N TRP A 415 -25.63 -1.75 -16.29
CA TRP A 415 -24.63 -1.46 -17.31
C TRP A 415 -23.27 -2.00 -16.89
N LYS A 416 -22.51 -2.48 -17.87
CA LYS A 416 -21.10 -2.79 -17.73
C LYS A 416 -20.30 -1.59 -18.25
N VAL A 417 -19.21 -1.24 -17.58
CA VAL A 417 -18.26 -0.25 -18.08
C VAL A 417 -17.33 -0.94 -19.10
N ASP A 418 -17.34 -0.45 -20.32
CA ASP A 418 -16.46 -0.92 -21.40
C ASP A 418 -15.12 -0.20 -21.28
N ILE A 419 -14.09 -0.93 -20.88
CA ILE A 419 -12.75 -0.41 -20.58
C ILE A 419 -11.82 -0.77 -21.74
N PRO A 420 -11.21 0.22 -22.45
CA PRO A 420 -10.22 -0.04 -23.48
C PRO A 420 -9.02 -0.85 -22.99
N GLN A 421 -8.48 -1.72 -23.85
CA GLN A 421 -7.41 -2.66 -23.49
C GLN A 421 -6.12 -1.98 -22.99
N ASN A 422 -5.84 -0.78 -23.45
CA ASN A 422 -4.65 -0.03 -23.02
C ASN A 422 -4.63 0.36 -21.54
N TYR A 423 -5.79 0.34 -20.84
CA TYR A 423 -5.86 0.55 -19.39
C TYR A 423 -5.64 -0.73 -18.58
N ARG A 424 -5.68 -1.90 -19.21
CA ARG A 424 -5.54 -3.20 -18.53
C ARG A 424 -4.06 -3.60 -18.47
N THR A 425 -3.29 -2.83 -17.68
CA THR A 425 -1.82 -2.94 -17.64
C THR A 425 -1.30 -4.10 -16.79
N GLY A 426 -2.09 -4.55 -15.82
CA GLY A 426 -1.76 -5.64 -14.92
C GLY A 426 -0.86 -5.26 -13.74
N HIS A 427 -0.85 -6.12 -12.74
CA HIS A 427 -0.23 -5.91 -11.43
C HIS A 427 1.25 -5.46 -11.47
N GLU A 428 2.05 -6.01 -12.38
CA GLU A 428 3.48 -5.66 -12.46
C GLU A 428 3.70 -4.21 -12.93
N ALA A 429 2.83 -3.70 -13.83
CA ALA A 429 2.88 -2.32 -14.27
C ALA A 429 2.48 -1.34 -13.16
N HIS A 430 1.56 -1.75 -12.28
CA HIS A 430 1.13 -0.93 -11.14
C HIS A 430 2.28 -0.62 -10.16
N PHE A 431 3.32 -1.47 -10.06
CA PHE A 431 4.53 -1.14 -9.30
C PHE A 431 5.26 0.07 -9.88
N ARG A 432 5.30 0.20 -11.20
CA ARG A 432 5.85 1.38 -11.85
C ARG A 432 5.04 2.63 -11.46
N GLU A 433 3.73 2.56 -11.58
CA GLU A 433 2.83 3.69 -11.27
C GLU A 433 2.94 4.15 -9.81
N VAL A 434 2.99 3.19 -8.85
CA VAL A 434 3.26 3.50 -7.44
C VAL A 434 4.62 4.17 -7.27
N THR A 435 5.65 3.65 -7.94
CA THR A 435 7.01 4.21 -7.86
C THR A 435 7.05 5.62 -8.42
N GLU A 436 6.47 5.86 -9.60
CA GLU A 436 6.36 7.18 -10.21
C GLU A 436 5.63 8.15 -9.27
N LYS A 437 4.55 7.70 -8.64
CA LYS A 437 3.82 8.51 -7.64
C LYS A 437 4.66 8.85 -6.41
N TYR A 438 5.44 7.90 -5.92
CA TYR A 438 6.35 8.15 -4.81
C TYR A 438 7.46 9.12 -5.19
N LEU A 439 7.99 9.05 -6.42
CA LEU A 439 8.96 10.02 -6.95
C LEU A 439 8.38 11.45 -7.00
N GLU A 440 7.12 11.61 -7.41
CA GLU A 440 6.42 12.90 -7.33
C GLU A 440 6.39 13.43 -5.89
N TYR A 441 6.03 12.60 -4.91
CA TYR A 441 6.00 12.99 -3.51
C TYR A 441 7.38 13.37 -2.96
N LEU A 442 8.44 12.68 -3.39
CA LEU A 442 9.81 13.04 -3.02
C LEU A 442 10.19 14.44 -3.55
N ILE A 443 9.81 14.77 -4.78
CA ILE A 443 10.03 16.08 -5.40
C ILE A 443 9.21 17.15 -4.69
N ASP A 444 7.94 16.86 -4.35
CA ASP A 444 7.06 17.76 -3.59
C ASP A 444 7.54 17.94 -2.13
N GLY A 445 8.44 17.07 -1.66
CA GLY A 445 8.96 17.05 -0.30
C GLY A 445 7.93 16.69 0.77
N LYS A 446 6.77 16.15 0.38
CA LYS A 446 5.68 15.75 1.29
C LYS A 446 4.73 14.74 0.65
N LEU A 447 4.07 13.94 1.49
CA LEU A 447 2.87 13.20 1.15
C LEU A 447 1.64 14.13 1.28
N PRO A 448 0.51 13.81 0.63
CA PRO A 448 -0.77 14.44 0.94
C PRO A 448 -1.11 14.30 2.43
N ASP A 449 -1.75 15.31 3.02
CA ASP A 449 -2.01 15.38 4.47
C ASP A 449 -2.82 14.18 5.00
N TRP A 450 -3.62 13.55 4.15
CA TRP A 450 -4.43 12.36 4.50
C TRP A 450 -3.67 11.04 4.42
N GLU A 451 -2.54 10.97 3.72
CA GLU A 451 -1.88 9.70 3.41
C GLU A 451 -1.32 9.01 4.65
N VAL A 452 -0.56 9.72 5.48
CA VAL A 452 0.01 9.14 6.73
C VAL A 452 -1.08 8.71 7.71
N PRO A 453 -2.09 9.55 8.06
CA PRO A 453 -3.19 9.10 8.93
C PRO A 453 -3.91 7.87 8.38
N ASN A 454 -4.12 7.78 7.07
CA ASN A 454 -4.83 6.66 6.45
C ASN A 454 -3.97 5.40 6.39
N MET A 455 -2.64 5.50 6.19
CA MET A 455 -1.73 4.36 6.37
C MET A 455 -1.77 3.83 7.81
N ILE A 456 -1.70 4.72 8.82
CA ILE A 456 -1.83 4.32 10.24
C ILE A 456 -3.17 3.62 10.48
N THR A 457 -4.27 4.19 9.98
CA THR A 457 -5.63 3.61 10.14
C THR A 457 -5.73 2.23 9.50
N LYS A 458 -5.17 2.04 8.32
CA LYS A 458 -5.13 0.75 7.62
C LYS A 458 -4.45 -0.33 8.44
N TYR A 459 -3.25 -0.06 8.95
CA TYR A 459 -2.50 -1.02 9.76
C TYR A 459 -3.11 -1.21 11.15
N TYR A 460 -3.76 -0.20 11.73
CA TYR A 460 -4.59 -0.37 12.93
C TYR A 460 -5.71 -1.39 12.70
N ILE A 461 -6.49 -1.22 11.64
CA ILE A 461 -7.61 -2.12 11.34
C ILE A 461 -7.13 -3.56 11.20
N THR A 462 -6.10 -3.81 10.38
CA THR A 462 -5.64 -5.17 10.09
C THR A 462 -5.02 -5.85 11.30
N THR A 463 -4.16 -5.15 12.06
CA THR A 463 -3.47 -5.74 13.22
C THR A 463 -4.40 -5.92 14.42
N LYS A 464 -5.33 -5.00 14.67
CA LYS A 464 -6.34 -5.14 15.72
C LYS A 464 -7.39 -6.21 15.38
N ALA A 465 -7.74 -6.34 14.11
CA ALA A 465 -8.61 -7.44 13.67
C ALA A 465 -7.92 -8.81 13.85
N LEU A 466 -6.61 -8.91 13.62
CA LEU A 466 -5.86 -10.13 13.92
C LEU A 466 -5.91 -10.45 15.41
N GLU A 467 -5.65 -9.47 16.28
CA GLU A 467 -5.73 -9.65 17.74
C GLU A 467 -7.13 -10.13 18.19
N MET A 468 -8.18 -9.53 17.61
CA MET A 468 -9.58 -9.94 17.87
C MET A 468 -9.85 -11.38 17.41
N ALA A 469 -9.42 -11.76 16.19
CA ALA A 469 -9.62 -13.07 15.63
C ALA A 469 -8.80 -14.20 16.32
N GLN A 470 -7.79 -13.85 17.12
CA GLN A 470 -7.02 -14.78 17.95
C GLN A 470 -7.67 -15.05 19.32
N GLN A 471 -8.65 -14.24 19.72
CA GLN A 471 -9.37 -14.39 21.01
C GLN A 471 -10.66 -15.21 20.85
N GLU A 472 -11.16 -15.40 19.62
CA GLU A 472 -12.28 -16.29 19.33
C GLU A 472 -11.82 -17.76 19.18
#